data_0577ba1ad24f81b9e9b3ce1ed9dca9c9
#
_entry.id   0577ba1ad24f81b9e9b3ce1ed9dca9c9
#
_cell.length_a   1.000
_cell.length_b   1.000
_cell.length_c   1.000
_cell.angle_alpha   90.00
_cell.angle_beta   90.00
_cell.angle_gamma   90.00
#
_symmetry.space_group_name_H-M   'P 1'
#
loop_
_entity.id
_entity.type
_entity.pdbx_description
1 polymer ?
#
loop_
_entity_poly.entity_id
_entity_poly.type
_entity_poly.pdbx_seq_one_letter_code
_entity_poly.pdbx_strand_id
1 'polypeptide(L)'
;MVATGCAAHTSRPAHAPTAPSPTPRHLGLRVSTRIRLPGSNSRFDYASLDPRRGLLFVAHLGASQVIEINIRTGRVIRTIGGLPQVHGVLVVPALRRVYATATGTSKVARINEGTGQILGSTPTGAYPDGLAYDPANHTIWTTNESGGSETIINAATGAPRGTVHLGAAVAGNVAYDPASGYMLADLQSQNQLAVINPGTRTVIRRVPLPGCNDDHGLALDGPARLAFIACDVNSVLLTVDLNTWQVTGTANVGVEPDVVVFDGHTGRVYVASESGWVTVLQRDGRRARVIDFEFLGDNAHSLAVDPATGRSYFPVLKASGGHPAVLVCELT
;
A
#
# COMPACT_ATOMS: atom_id res chain seq x y z
N MET A 1 75.74 -17.70 8.91
CA MET A 1 75.15 -16.71 8.01
C MET A 1 73.66 -16.73 8.24
N VAL A 2 73.17 -15.70 8.93
CA VAL A 2 71.79 -15.52 9.32
C VAL A 2 71.17 -14.55 8.33
N ALA A 3 70.16 -14.96 7.60
CA ALA A 3 69.40 -14.08 6.69
C ALA A 3 68.11 -13.58 7.40
N THR A 4 68.13 -12.29 7.68
CA THR A 4 67.00 -11.53 8.25
C THR A 4 65.98 -11.19 7.14
N GLY A 5 64.78 -11.77 7.21
CA GLY A 5 63.67 -11.42 6.32
C GLY A 5 62.90 -10.21 6.84
N CYS A 6 62.80 -9.16 6.04
CA CYS A 6 61.96 -8.01 6.27
C CYS A 6 60.49 -8.37 5.95
N ALA A 7 59.61 -8.28 6.95
CA ALA A 7 58.18 -8.34 6.76
C ALA A 7 57.67 -6.96 6.30
N ALA A 8 57.07 -6.89 5.12
CA ALA A 8 56.38 -5.72 4.62
C ALA A 8 55.04 -5.58 5.31
N HIS A 9 54.82 -4.49 6.04
CA HIS A 9 53.52 -4.09 6.57
C HIS A 9 52.69 -3.48 5.43
N THR A 10 51.69 -4.20 4.98
CA THR A 10 50.66 -3.64 4.10
C THR A 10 49.66 -2.84 4.93
N SER A 11 49.74 -1.52 4.83
CA SER A 11 48.78 -0.60 5.41
C SER A 11 47.40 -0.75 4.72
N ARG A 12 46.40 -1.12 5.53
CA ARG A 12 45.00 -1.18 5.16
C ARG A 12 44.51 0.23 4.81
N PRO A 13 43.81 0.46 3.66
CA PRO A 13 43.28 1.79 3.38
C PRO A 13 42.24 2.17 4.42
N ALA A 14 42.37 3.36 4.98
CA ALA A 14 41.41 3.96 5.89
C ALA A 14 40.08 4.17 5.17
N HIS A 15 39.00 3.66 5.73
CA HIS A 15 37.63 3.98 5.26
C HIS A 15 37.46 5.50 5.40
N ALA A 16 37.11 6.14 4.26
CA ALA A 16 36.67 7.53 4.29
C ALA A 16 35.38 7.61 5.14
N PRO A 17 35.23 8.62 6.00
CA PRO A 17 34.02 8.81 6.76
C PRO A 17 32.84 9.04 5.80
N THR A 18 31.85 8.18 5.87
CA THR A 18 30.55 8.39 5.19
C THR A 18 29.98 9.71 5.69
N ALA A 19 29.71 10.62 4.78
CA ALA A 19 29.03 11.87 5.11
C ALA A 19 27.71 11.56 5.84
N PRO A 20 27.37 12.29 6.91
CA PRO A 20 26.11 12.09 7.61
C PRO A 20 24.95 12.32 6.64
N SER A 21 24.02 11.39 6.59
CA SER A 21 22.77 11.57 5.86
C SER A 21 22.11 12.88 6.35
N PRO A 22 21.59 13.72 5.45
CA PRO A 22 20.94 14.96 5.86
C PRO A 22 19.81 14.64 6.82
N THR A 23 19.84 15.22 8.01
CA THR A 23 18.78 15.13 9.01
C THR A 23 17.49 15.66 8.36
N PRO A 24 16.41 14.88 8.27
CA PRO A 24 15.14 15.35 7.73
C PRO A 24 14.69 16.59 8.51
N ARG A 25 14.24 17.62 7.82
CA ARG A 25 13.54 18.72 8.49
C ARG A 25 12.20 18.14 8.93
N HIS A 26 12.02 17.94 10.24
CA HIS A 26 10.77 17.50 10.81
C HIS A 26 9.67 18.51 10.49
N LEU A 27 8.81 18.18 9.54
CA LEU A 27 7.48 18.80 9.40
C LEU A 27 6.49 18.19 10.40
N GLY A 28 6.88 17.13 11.10
CA GLY A 28 6.17 16.51 12.21
C GLY A 28 4.78 15.98 11.87
N LEU A 29 4.70 14.72 11.45
CA LEU A 29 3.42 14.00 11.41
C LEU A 29 2.89 13.85 12.85
N ARG A 30 1.83 14.60 13.20
CA ARG A 30 1.29 14.66 14.57
C ARG A 30 -0.06 13.99 14.68
N VAL A 31 -0.23 13.17 15.70
CA VAL A 31 -1.52 12.58 16.06
C VAL A 31 -2.40 13.67 16.67
N SER A 32 -3.40 14.12 15.92
CA SER A 32 -4.38 15.12 16.37
C SER A 32 -5.53 14.49 17.17
N THR A 33 -5.95 13.28 16.81
CA THR A 33 -7.06 12.55 17.43
C THR A 33 -6.85 11.05 17.34
N ARG A 34 -7.51 10.31 18.26
CA ARG A 34 -7.54 8.86 18.25
C ARG A 34 -8.98 8.38 18.23
N ILE A 35 -9.34 7.55 17.28
CA ILE A 35 -10.66 6.93 17.18
C ILE A 35 -10.51 5.51 17.72
N ARG A 36 -11.06 5.25 18.90
CA ARG A 36 -11.02 3.91 19.52
C ARG A 36 -11.76 2.91 18.64
N LEU A 37 -11.13 1.76 18.37
CA LEU A 37 -11.72 0.66 17.64
C LEU A 37 -12.23 -0.43 18.60
N PRO A 38 -13.27 -1.17 18.21
CA PRO A 38 -13.73 -2.36 18.93
C PRO A 38 -12.84 -3.56 18.63
N GLY A 39 -12.90 -4.57 19.50
CA GLY A 39 -12.24 -5.85 19.31
C GLY A 39 -10.88 -5.96 20.00
N SER A 40 -10.13 -6.99 19.64
CA SER A 40 -8.83 -7.30 20.21
C SER A 40 -7.70 -6.46 19.58
N ASN A 41 -6.57 -6.41 20.29
CA ASN A 41 -5.32 -5.82 19.79
C ASN A 41 -4.66 -6.82 18.80
N SER A 42 -5.29 -7.03 17.66
CA SER A 42 -4.80 -7.92 16.60
C SER A 42 -4.62 -7.16 15.28
N ARG A 43 -3.91 -7.77 14.34
CA ARG A 43 -3.46 -7.14 13.09
C ARG A 43 -4.61 -6.48 12.33
N PHE A 44 -4.40 -5.24 11.95
CA PHE A 44 -5.13 -4.54 10.90
C PHE A 44 -4.39 -4.71 9.58
N ASP A 45 -5.07 -4.37 8.50
CA ASP A 45 -4.49 -4.36 7.18
C ASP A 45 -5.05 -3.15 6.40
N TYR A 46 -5.30 -3.23 5.11
CA TYR A 46 -5.67 -2.08 4.29
C TYR A 46 -6.81 -1.22 4.87
N ALA A 47 -6.74 0.06 4.53
CA ALA A 47 -7.80 1.02 4.82
C ALA A 47 -8.22 1.76 3.54
N SER A 48 -9.50 2.09 3.41
CA SER A 48 -10.05 2.79 2.25
C SER A 48 -11.08 3.83 2.65
N LEU A 49 -11.01 5.02 2.05
CA LEU A 49 -11.82 6.17 2.44
C LEU A 49 -12.78 6.61 1.32
N ASP A 50 -14.06 6.81 1.65
CA ASP A 50 -14.96 7.69 0.89
C ASP A 50 -14.93 9.11 1.48
N PRO A 51 -14.15 10.03 0.92
CA PRO A 51 -14.01 11.37 1.48
C PRO A 51 -15.31 12.20 1.34
N ARG A 52 -16.13 11.91 0.33
CA ARG A 52 -17.40 12.62 0.11
C ARG A 52 -18.40 12.35 1.23
N ARG A 53 -18.48 11.10 1.70
CA ARG A 53 -19.37 10.70 2.81
C ARG A 53 -18.68 10.74 4.16
N GLY A 54 -17.37 10.82 4.19
CA GLY A 54 -16.55 10.76 5.40
C GLY A 54 -16.61 9.36 6.03
N LEU A 55 -16.56 8.32 5.20
CA LEU A 55 -16.60 6.93 5.64
C LEU A 55 -15.24 6.26 5.41
N LEU A 56 -14.61 5.83 6.48
CA LEU A 56 -13.37 5.06 6.46
C LEU A 56 -13.69 3.59 6.74
N PHE A 57 -13.21 2.72 5.91
CA PHE A 57 -13.29 1.26 6.04
C PHE A 57 -11.90 0.73 6.36
N VAL A 58 -11.78 -0.07 7.40
CA VAL A 58 -10.51 -0.63 7.88
C VAL A 58 -10.64 -2.15 7.95
N ALA A 59 -9.77 -2.86 7.29
CA ALA A 59 -9.65 -4.31 7.42
C ALA A 59 -9.04 -4.66 8.78
N HIS A 60 -9.79 -5.33 9.64
CA HIS A 60 -9.30 -5.90 10.89
C HIS A 60 -9.02 -7.38 10.68
N LEU A 61 -7.87 -7.67 10.09
CA LEU A 61 -7.45 -9.01 9.67
C LEU A 61 -7.55 -10.03 10.80
N GLY A 62 -6.95 -9.71 11.95
CA GLY A 62 -6.93 -10.62 13.10
C GLY A 62 -8.30 -10.89 13.71
N ALA A 63 -9.32 -10.07 13.39
CA ALA A 63 -10.70 -10.30 13.83
C ALA A 63 -11.63 -10.73 12.69
N SER A 64 -11.11 -10.89 11.45
CA SER A 64 -11.89 -11.32 10.28
C SER A 64 -13.12 -10.45 10.00
N GLN A 65 -12.94 -9.12 10.11
CA GLN A 65 -14.03 -8.14 9.94
C GLN A 65 -13.53 -6.84 9.33
N VAL A 66 -14.41 -6.09 8.68
CA VAL A 66 -14.18 -4.70 8.29
C VAL A 66 -14.87 -3.78 9.29
N ILE A 67 -14.18 -2.73 9.73
CA ILE A 67 -14.72 -1.70 10.61
C ILE A 67 -15.06 -0.47 9.78
N GLU A 68 -16.31 -0.02 9.85
CA GLU A 68 -16.78 1.22 9.22
C GLU A 68 -16.81 2.36 10.23
N ILE A 69 -16.16 3.46 9.89
CA ILE A 69 -15.95 4.62 10.77
C ILE A 69 -16.45 5.89 10.06
N ASN A 70 -17.21 6.72 10.76
CA ASN A 70 -17.49 8.08 10.33
C ASN A 70 -16.36 9.00 10.82
N ILE A 71 -15.51 9.46 9.89
CA ILE A 71 -14.34 10.29 10.23
C ILE A 71 -14.73 11.71 10.66
N ARG A 72 -15.92 12.20 10.31
CA ARG A 72 -16.37 13.54 10.70
C ARG A 72 -16.79 13.58 12.17
N THR A 73 -17.34 12.48 12.68
CA THR A 73 -17.78 12.36 14.08
C THR A 73 -16.78 11.60 14.96
N GLY A 74 -15.78 10.95 14.35
CA GLY A 74 -14.82 10.10 15.06
C GLY A 74 -15.46 8.84 15.67
N ARG A 75 -16.56 8.33 15.10
CA ARG A 75 -17.30 7.19 15.66
C ARG A 75 -17.31 6.00 14.73
N VAL A 76 -17.13 4.81 15.31
CA VAL A 76 -17.39 3.55 14.63
C VAL A 76 -18.90 3.45 14.37
N ILE A 77 -19.28 3.20 13.12
CA ILE A 77 -20.67 3.00 12.71
C ILE A 77 -21.06 1.54 12.94
N ARG A 78 -20.21 0.61 12.47
CA ARG A 78 -20.45 -0.83 12.58
C ARG A 78 -19.18 -1.65 12.33
N THR A 79 -19.29 -2.95 12.64
CA THR A 79 -18.35 -3.97 12.21
C THR A 79 -19.06 -4.95 11.28
N ILE A 80 -18.38 -5.36 10.22
CA ILE A 80 -18.89 -6.25 9.17
C ILE A 80 -18.07 -7.54 9.25
N GLY A 81 -18.61 -8.56 9.90
CA GLY A 81 -17.96 -9.85 10.10
C GLY A 81 -18.16 -10.82 8.92
N GLY A 82 -17.62 -12.03 9.07
CA GLY A 82 -17.74 -13.08 8.04
C GLY A 82 -16.75 -12.91 6.88
N LEU A 83 -15.62 -12.26 7.12
CA LEU A 83 -14.55 -11.99 6.18
C LEU A 83 -13.23 -12.62 6.66
N PRO A 84 -13.09 -13.95 6.61
CA PRO A 84 -11.94 -14.64 7.18
C PRO A 84 -10.60 -14.09 6.67
N GLN A 85 -9.72 -13.68 7.60
CA GLN A 85 -8.41 -13.09 7.30
C GLN A 85 -8.51 -11.98 6.25
N VAL A 86 -9.39 -10.99 6.47
CA VAL A 86 -9.56 -9.87 5.55
C VAL A 86 -8.27 -9.04 5.47
N HIS A 87 -7.69 -8.91 4.28
CA HIS A 87 -6.56 -8.04 3.98
C HIS A 87 -7.04 -6.77 3.28
N GLY A 88 -7.27 -6.84 1.99
CA GLY A 88 -7.68 -5.70 1.18
C GLY A 88 -9.09 -5.20 1.49
N VAL A 89 -9.25 -3.89 1.52
CA VAL A 89 -10.55 -3.21 1.51
C VAL A 89 -10.50 -2.03 0.53
N LEU A 90 -11.49 -1.93 -0.34
CA LEU A 90 -11.61 -0.88 -1.34
C LEU A 90 -13.03 -0.33 -1.39
N VAL A 91 -13.20 0.95 -1.10
CA VAL A 91 -14.48 1.63 -1.35
C VAL A 91 -14.50 2.20 -2.77
N VAL A 92 -15.61 1.98 -3.47
CA VAL A 92 -15.88 2.60 -4.78
C VAL A 92 -17.12 3.49 -4.63
N PRO A 93 -16.92 4.79 -4.30
CA PRO A 93 -18.00 5.72 -3.94
C PRO A 93 -19.07 5.87 -5.04
N ALA A 94 -18.65 5.84 -6.31
CA ALA A 94 -19.55 5.94 -7.46
C ALA A 94 -20.57 4.80 -7.53
N LEU A 95 -20.20 3.62 -7.04
CA LEU A 95 -21.07 2.42 -7.01
C LEU A 95 -21.76 2.24 -5.66
N ARG A 96 -21.39 3.02 -4.64
CA ARG A 96 -21.80 2.82 -3.24
C ARG A 96 -21.54 1.38 -2.78
N ARG A 97 -20.32 0.92 -3.05
CA ARG A 97 -19.87 -0.44 -2.75
C ARG A 97 -18.52 -0.41 -2.05
N VAL A 98 -18.34 -1.39 -1.19
CA VAL A 98 -17.06 -1.75 -0.60
C VAL A 98 -16.74 -3.17 -1.03
N TYR A 99 -15.51 -3.41 -1.40
CA TYR A 99 -14.97 -4.74 -1.72
C TYR A 99 -13.95 -5.09 -0.66
N ALA A 100 -13.93 -6.36 -0.25
CA ALA A 100 -13.00 -6.83 0.75
C ALA A 100 -12.49 -8.23 0.38
N THR A 101 -11.19 -8.44 0.44
CA THR A 101 -10.58 -9.75 0.21
C THR A 101 -10.71 -10.59 1.49
N ALA A 102 -11.53 -11.63 1.44
CA ALA A 102 -11.62 -12.66 2.48
C ALA A 102 -10.56 -13.73 2.17
N THR A 103 -9.30 -13.41 2.45
CA THR A 103 -8.11 -14.15 2.03
C THR A 103 -8.10 -15.56 2.54
N GLY A 104 -8.54 -15.80 3.79
CA GLY A 104 -8.66 -17.14 4.37
C GLY A 104 -9.64 -18.08 3.68
N THR A 105 -10.45 -17.56 2.73
CA THR A 105 -11.38 -18.36 1.92
C THR A 105 -11.23 -18.10 0.42
N SER A 106 -10.19 -17.39 0.00
CA SER A 106 -9.89 -17.04 -1.40
C SER A 106 -11.11 -16.44 -2.11
N LYS A 107 -11.65 -15.33 -1.57
CA LYS A 107 -12.83 -14.65 -2.12
C LYS A 107 -12.70 -13.13 -1.99
N VAL A 108 -13.38 -12.41 -2.89
CA VAL A 108 -13.71 -10.99 -2.71
C VAL A 108 -15.17 -10.87 -2.34
N ALA A 109 -15.45 -10.29 -1.19
CA ALA A 109 -16.81 -9.93 -0.76
C ALA A 109 -17.20 -8.58 -1.35
N ARG A 110 -18.44 -8.45 -1.79
CA ARG A 110 -19.07 -7.20 -2.22
C ARG A 110 -20.06 -6.75 -1.16
N ILE A 111 -19.90 -5.56 -0.64
CA ILE A 111 -20.62 -5.02 0.51
C ILE A 111 -21.35 -3.75 0.09
N ASN A 112 -22.58 -3.56 0.56
CA ASN A 112 -23.31 -2.31 0.41
C ASN A 112 -22.72 -1.28 1.37
N GLU A 113 -22.19 -0.17 0.84
CA GLU A 113 -21.56 0.88 1.61
C GLU A 113 -22.48 1.49 2.69
N GLY A 114 -23.77 1.71 2.36
CA GLY A 114 -24.69 2.37 3.27
C GLY A 114 -25.24 1.48 4.39
N THR A 115 -25.34 0.17 4.15
CA THR A 115 -25.95 -0.77 5.12
C THR A 115 -24.95 -1.72 5.78
N GLY A 116 -23.77 -1.91 5.20
CA GLY A 116 -22.79 -2.92 5.62
C GLY A 116 -23.18 -4.35 5.23
N GLN A 117 -24.28 -4.54 4.48
CA GLN A 117 -24.74 -5.87 4.07
C GLN A 117 -23.78 -6.47 3.02
N ILE A 118 -23.33 -7.70 3.25
CA ILE A 118 -22.62 -8.50 2.25
C ILE A 118 -23.63 -8.93 1.17
N LEU A 119 -23.42 -8.45 -0.06
CA LEU A 119 -24.31 -8.71 -1.21
C LEU A 119 -23.94 -9.99 -1.95
N GLY A 120 -22.80 -10.57 -1.65
CA GLY A 120 -22.26 -11.77 -2.25
C GLY A 120 -20.74 -11.76 -2.24
N SER A 121 -20.15 -12.88 -2.65
CA SER A 121 -18.70 -13.03 -2.78
C SER A 121 -18.35 -13.79 -4.05
N THR A 122 -17.17 -13.50 -4.59
CA THR A 122 -16.63 -14.08 -5.83
C THR A 122 -15.35 -14.84 -5.51
N PRO A 123 -15.20 -16.09 -5.94
CA PRO A 123 -13.95 -16.83 -5.80
C PRO A 123 -12.80 -16.14 -6.55
N THR A 124 -11.60 -16.27 -6.00
CA THR A 124 -10.35 -15.72 -6.54
C THR A 124 -9.29 -16.82 -6.68
N GLY A 125 -8.08 -16.47 -7.06
CA GLY A 125 -6.90 -17.30 -6.86
C GLY A 125 -6.47 -17.35 -5.40
N ALA A 126 -5.30 -17.95 -5.15
CA ALA A 126 -4.76 -18.14 -3.82
C ALA A 126 -4.25 -16.82 -3.21
N TYR A 127 -4.65 -16.56 -1.98
CA TYR A 127 -4.26 -15.42 -1.18
C TYR A 127 -4.62 -14.06 -1.85
N PRO A 128 -5.92 -13.74 -2.05
CA PRO A 128 -6.31 -12.43 -2.55
C PRO A 128 -5.97 -11.35 -1.52
N ASP A 129 -5.25 -10.31 -1.95
CA ASP A 129 -4.73 -9.23 -1.11
C ASP A 129 -5.18 -7.86 -1.59
N GLY A 130 -4.33 -7.12 -2.31
CA GLY A 130 -4.63 -5.78 -2.81
C GLY A 130 -5.80 -5.73 -3.78
N LEU A 131 -6.46 -4.57 -3.84
CA LEU A 131 -7.65 -4.32 -4.67
C LEU A 131 -7.51 -3.02 -5.46
N ALA A 132 -7.88 -3.05 -6.73
CA ALA A 132 -8.04 -1.85 -7.55
C ALA A 132 -9.38 -1.84 -8.30
N TYR A 133 -9.88 -0.64 -8.62
CA TYR A 133 -11.04 -0.44 -9.46
C TYR A 133 -10.62 0.12 -10.82
N ASP A 134 -11.02 -0.55 -11.88
CA ASP A 134 -10.93 -0.07 -13.24
C ASP A 134 -12.28 0.55 -13.65
N PRO A 135 -12.39 1.88 -13.67
CA PRO A 135 -13.63 2.57 -14.00
C PRO A 135 -14.01 2.49 -15.47
N ALA A 136 -13.02 2.28 -16.37
CA ALA A 136 -13.27 2.20 -17.79
C ALA A 136 -14.01 0.90 -18.20
N ASN A 137 -13.65 -0.21 -17.54
CA ASN A 137 -14.24 -1.52 -17.79
C ASN A 137 -15.25 -1.95 -16.70
N HIS A 138 -15.47 -1.11 -15.68
CA HIS A 138 -16.32 -1.39 -14.53
C HIS A 138 -15.96 -2.70 -13.83
N THR A 139 -14.66 -2.91 -13.58
CA THR A 139 -14.15 -4.13 -12.96
C THR A 139 -13.34 -3.85 -11.68
N ILE A 140 -13.44 -4.79 -10.75
CA ILE A 140 -12.54 -4.89 -9.60
C ILE A 140 -11.45 -5.89 -9.96
N TRP A 141 -10.22 -5.53 -9.66
CA TRP A 141 -9.05 -6.37 -9.77
C TRP A 141 -8.56 -6.68 -8.36
N THR A 142 -8.13 -7.91 -8.14
CA THR A 142 -7.45 -8.30 -6.90
C THR A 142 -6.25 -9.16 -7.21
N THR A 143 -5.13 -8.79 -6.63
CA THR A 143 -3.92 -9.59 -6.68
C THR A 143 -4.12 -10.85 -5.86
N ASN A 144 -3.87 -11.99 -6.48
CA ASN A 144 -3.74 -13.28 -5.79
C ASN A 144 -2.26 -13.48 -5.50
N GLU A 145 -1.80 -12.99 -4.36
CA GLU A 145 -0.39 -12.86 -4.01
C GLU A 145 0.37 -14.18 -4.18
N SER A 146 -0.03 -15.23 -3.45
CA SER A 146 0.58 -16.56 -3.56
C SER A 146 0.21 -17.32 -4.84
N GLY A 147 -0.72 -16.80 -5.62
CA GLY A 147 -1.17 -17.38 -6.90
C GLY A 147 -0.51 -16.74 -8.13
N GLY A 148 0.27 -15.68 -7.97
CA GLY A 148 0.94 -14.95 -9.05
C GLY A 148 -0.01 -14.55 -10.19
N SER A 149 -1.21 -14.06 -9.84
CA SER A 149 -2.26 -13.75 -10.82
C SER A 149 -3.19 -12.64 -10.33
N GLU A 150 -3.92 -12.02 -11.27
CA GLU A 150 -5.01 -11.11 -10.97
C GLU A 150 -6.37 -11.78 -11.22
N THR A 151 -7.30 -11.64 -10.29
CA THR A 151 -8.71 -12.00 -10.52
C THR A 151 -9.50 -10.75 -10.89
N ILE A 152 -10.30 -10.85 -11.96
CA ILE A 152 -11.12 -9.76 -12.49
C ILE A 152 -12.60 -10.04 -12.22
N ILE A 153 -13.28 -9.08 -11.61
CA ILE A 153 -14.66 -9.21 -11.15
C ILE A 153 -15.49 -8.03 -11.69
N ASN A 154 -16.68 -8.30 -12.19
CA ASN A 154 -17.62 -7.21 -12.53
C ASN A 154 -18.02 -6.45 -11.26
N ALA A 155 -17.75 -5.16 -11.21
CA ALA A 155 -17.94 -4.35 -10.02
C ALA A 155 -19.42 -4.28 -9.59
N ALA A 156 -20.37 -4.18 -10.51
CA ALA A 156 -21.79 -4.06 -10.18
C ALA A 156 -22.39 -5.38 -9.69
N THR A 157 -22.12 -6.48 -10.41
CA THR A 157 -22.80 -7.77 -10.20
C THR A 157 -22.02 -8.74 -9.33
N GLY A 158 -20.69 -8.61 -9.26
CA GLY A 158 -19.79 -9.59 -8.66
C GLY A 158 -19.50 -10.79 -9.55
N ALA A 159 -19.98 -10.81 -10.80
CA ALA A 159 -19.69 -11.91 -11.71
C ALA A 159 -18.19 -11.96 -12.06
N PRO A 160 -17.57 -13.16 -12.05
CA PRO A 160 -16.18 -13.30 -12.48
C PRO A 160 -16.04 -12.90 -13.96
N ARG A 161 -14.94 -12.24 -14.29
CA ARG A 161 -14.63 -11.77 -15.65
C ARG A 161 -13.40 -12.47 -16.24
N GLY A 162 -12.59 -13.09 -15.41
CA GLY A 162 -11.40 -13.82 -15.82
C GLY A 162 -10.24 -13.66 -14.86
N THR A 163 -9.12 -14.24 -15.25
CA THR A 163 -7.85 -14.20 -14.53
C THR A 163 -6.75 -13.80 -15.48
N VAL A 164 -5.79 -13.01 -15.01
CA VAL A 164 -4.52 -12.73 -15.70
C VAL A 164 -3.41 -13.42 -14.94
N HIS A 165 -2.71 -14.35 -15.58
CA HIS A 165 -1.51 -14.95 -15.00
C HIS A 165 -0.34 -13.99 -15.18
N LEU A 166 0.30 -13.64 -14.08
CA LEU A 166 1.40 -12.67 -14.07
C LEU A 166 2.75 -13.32 -14.39
N GLY A 167 2.84 -14.67 -14.28
CA GLY A 167 4.09 -15.40 -14.50
C GLY A 167 5.15 -15.13 -13.43
N ALA A 168 4.72 -14.66 -12.26
CA ALA A 168 5.50 -14.51 -11.04
C ALA A 168 5.02 -15.54 -10.03
N ALA A 169 5.88 -15.93 -9.08
CA ALA A 169 5.49 -16.84 -7.99
C ALA A 169 4.69 -16.09 -6.90
N VAL A 170 5.07 -14.84 -6.65
CA VAL A 170 4.42 -13.92 -5.71
C VAL A 170 4.18 -12.59 -6.41
N ALA A 171 3.03 -11.99 -6.19
CA ALA A 171 2.65 -10.68 -6.71
C ALA A 171 2.27 -9.73 -5.56
N GLY A 172 2.64 -8.48 -5.66
CA GLY A 172 2.29 -7.45 -4.70
C GLY A 172 0.99 -6.73 -5.05
N ASN A 173 0.97 -5.41 -4.91
CA ASN A 173 -0.22 -4.61 -5.13
C ASN A 173 -0.57 -4.38 -6.60
N VAL A 174 -1.82 -3.99 -6.84
CA VAL A 174 -2.35 -3.64 -8.17
C VAL A 174 -2.95 -2.24 -8.15
N ALA A 175 -2.76 -1.48 -9.23
CA ALA A 175 -3.32 -0.14 -9.38
C ALA A 175 -3.81 0.11 -10.81
N TYR A 176 -4.86 0.93 -10.97
CA TYR A 176 -5.33 1.41 -12.26
C TYR A 176 -4.66 2.74 -12.62
N ASP A 177 -4.06 2.82 -13.79
CA ASP A 177 -3.50 4.06 -14.33
C ASP A 177 -4.54 4.75 -15.24
N PRO A 178 -5.19 5.82 -14.80
CA PRO A 178 -6.24 6.47 -15.57
C PRO A 178 -5.74 7.17 -16.83
N ALA A 179 -4.44 7.46 -16.91
CA ALA A 179 -3.87 8.15 -18.07
C ALA A 179 -3.61 7.19 -19.25
N SER A 180 -3.24 5.95 -18.98
CA SER A 180 -3.04 4.93 -20.02
C SER A 180 -4.22 3.98 -20.17
N GLY A 181 -5.08 3.87 -19.16
CA GLY A 181 -6.13 2.87 -19.09
C GLY A 181 -5.63 1.46 -18.79
N TYR A 182 -4.36 1.30 -18.36
CA TYR A 182 -3.77 0.02 -18.02
C TYR A 182 -3.84 -0.25 -16.51
N MET A 183 -3.75 -1.53 -16.17
CA MET A 183 -3.47 -1.97 -14.80
C MET A 183 -1.97 -2.13 -14.62
N LEU A 184 -1.47 -1.73 -13.48
CA LEU A 184 -0.09 -1.95 -13.05
C LEU A 184 -0.11 -2.89 -11.85
N ALA A 185 0.79 -3.89 -11.83
CA ALA A 185 0.88 -4.83 -10.72
C ALA A 185 2.35 -5.15 -10.40
N ASP A 186 2.69 -5.19 -9.12
CA ASP A 186 4.00 -5.56 -8.65
C ASP A 186 4.21 -7.07 -8.83
N LEU A 187 5.34 -7.46 -9.42
CA LEU A 187 5.77 -8.84 -9.57
C LEU A 187 6.83 -9.15 -8.53
N GLN A 188 6.41 -9.21 -7.28
CA GLN A 188 7.20 -9.22 -6.07
C GLN A 188 8.41 -10.18 -6.13
N SER A 189 8.18 -11.44 -6.53
CA SER A 189 9.25 -12.42 -6.68
C SER A 189 10.23 -12.17 -7.85
N GLN A 190 10.03 -11.12 -8.64
CA GLN A 190 10.84 -10.80 -9.83
C GLN A 190 11.43 -9.40 -9.82
N ASN A 191 11.05 -8.55 -8.87
CA ASN A 191 11.44 -7.13 -8.81
C ASN A 191 11.11 -6.40 -10.13
N GLN A 192 9.85 -6.54 -10.58
CA GLN A 192 9.35 -5.97 -11.82
C GLN A 192 7.94 -5.44 -11.67
N LEU A 193 7.63 -4.35 -12.36
CA LEU A 193 6.26 -3.86 -12.50
C LEU A 193 5.66 -4.41 -13.79
N ALA A 194 4.54 -5.14 -13.69
CA ALA A 194 3.76 -5.56 -14.85
C ALA A 194 2.85 -4.43 -15.33
N VAL A 195 2.78 -4.23 -16.64
CA VAL A 195 1.76 -3.40 -17.29
C VAL A 195 0.78 -4.32 -18.00
N ILE A 196 -0.48 -4.23 -17.64
CA ILE A 196 -1.52 -5.14 -18.08
C ILE A 196 -2.57 -4.38 -18.88
N ASN A 197 -2.88 -4.85 -20.08
CA ASN A 197 -4.00 -4.34 -20.84
C ASN A 197 -5.30 -5.00 -20.33
N PRO A 198 -6.23 -4.25 -19.71
CA PRO A 198 -7.44 -4.84 -19.12
C PRO A 198 -8.43 -5.33 -20.19
N GLY A 199 -8.40 -4.78 -21.40
CA GLY A 199 -9.26 -5.20 -22.52
C GLY A 199 -8.88 -6.57 -23.07
N THR A 200 -7.59 -6.82 -23.28
CA THR A 200 -7.06 -8.12 -23.75
C THR A 200 -6.75 -9.08 -22.61
N ARG A 201 -6.65 -8.58 -21.36
CA ARG A 201 -6.28 -9.33 -20.15
C ARG A 201 -4.91 -9.99 -20.28
N THR A 202 -3.95 -9.24 -20.79
CA THR A 202 -2.59 -9.73 -21.00
C THR A 202 -1.57 -8.76 -20.43
N VAL A 203 -0.47 -9.30 -19.90
CA VAL A 203 0.73 -8.51 -19.58
C VAL A 203 1.37 -8.07 -20.89
N ILE A 204 1.41 -6.75 -21.12
CA ILE A 204 1.98 -6.17 -22.36
C ILE A 204 3.40 -5.65 -22.18
N ARG A 205 3.82 -5.47 -20.92
CA ARG A 205 5.19 -5.01 -20.59
C ARG A 205 5.57 -5.50 -19.19
N ARG A 206 6.84 -5.77 -18.99
CA ARG A 206 7.50 -5.95 -17.72
C ARG A 206 8.59 -4.89 -17.58
N VAL A 207 8.52 -4.14 -16.50
CA VAL A 207 9.46 -3.04 -16.24
C VAL A 207 10.39 -3.49 -15.13
N PRO A 208 11.69 -3.65 -15.39
CA PRO A 208 12.65 -3.96 -14.33
C PRO A 208 12.71 -2.84 -13.30
N LEU A 209 12.87 -3.20 -12.03
CA LEU A 209 12.97 -2.28 -10.89
C LEU A 209 14.38 -2.38 -10.27
N PRO A 210 15.42 -1.84 -10.94
CA PRO A 210 16.78 -1.90 -10.40
C PRO A 210 16.86 -1.19 -9.05
N GLY A 211 17.44 -1.88 -8.06
CA GLY A 211 17.55 -1.38 -6.68
C GLY A 211 16.37 -1.74 -5.80
N CYS A 212 15.36 -2.44 -6.31
CA CYS A 212 14.30 -3.05 -5.53
C CYS A 212 14.66 -4.49 -5.13
N ASN A 213 14.25 -4.87 -3.94
CA ASN A 213 14.17 -6.26 -3.54
C ASN A 213 12.80 -6.47 -2.90
N ASP A 214 11.95 -7.26 -3.58
CA ASP A 214 10.60 -7.62 -3.17
C ASP A 214 9.63 -6.42 -3.28
N ASP A 215 9.21 -6.06 -4.50
CA ASP A 215 8.27 -4.96 -4.77
C ASP A 215 6.85 -5.33 -4.33
N HIS A 216 6.29 -4.54 -3.40
CA HIS A 216 4.99 -4.86 -2.81
C HIS A 216 4.00 -3.69 -2.87
N GLY A 217 4.30 -2.54 -2.26
CA GLY A 217 3.38 -1.41 -2.18
C GLY A 217 3.42 -0.51 -3.40
N LEU A 218 2.26 -0.16 -3.96
CA LEU A 218 2.13 0.59 -5.22
C LEU A 218 1.15 1.76 -5.11
N ALA A 219 1.61 2.97 -5.44
CA ALA A 219 0.75 4.14 -5.62
C ALA A 219 1.11 4.91 -6.90
N LEU A 220 0.13 5.64 -7.46
CA LEU A 220 0.31 6.34 -8.73
C LEU A 220 0.03 7.85 -8.58
N ASP A 221 0.89 8.67 -9.19
CA ASP A 221 0.59 10.04 -9.57
C ASP A 221 0.27 10.08 -11.07
N GLY A 222 -0.99 9.87 -11.39
CA GLY A 222 -1.45 9.80 -12.78
C GLY A 222 -1.13 11.06 -13.59
N PRO A 223 -1.43 12.27 -13.11
CA PRO A 223 -1.09 13.53 -13.79
C PRO A 223 0.41 13.71 -14.05
N ALA A 224 1.27 13.36 -13.10
CA ALA A 224 2.72 13.45 -13.28
C ALA A 224 3.31 12.23 -13.99
N ARG A 225 2.52 11.18 -14.24
CA ARG A 225 2.99 9.93 -14.84
C ARG A 225 4.11 9.30 -14.02
N LEU A 226 3.87 9.10 -12.72
CA LEU A 226 4.81 8.47 -11.81
C LEU A 226 4.13 7.29 -11.08
N ALA A 227 4.91 6.25 -10.83
CA ALA A 227 4.59 5.22 -9.86
C ALA A 227 5.57 5.30 -8.69
N PHE A 228 5.06 5.07 -7.48
CA PHE A 228 5.81 4.95 -6.24
C PHE A 228 5.69 3.51 -5.78
N ILE A 229 6.82 2.81 -5.69
CA ILE A 229 6.88 1.38 -5.43
C ILE A 229 7.72 1.15 -4.18
N ALA A 230 7.13 0.57 -3.15
CA ALA A 230 7.83 0.17 -1.95
C ALA A 230 8.46 -1.22 -2.14
N CYS A 231 9.70 -1.35 -1.71
CA CYS A 231 10.48 -2.58 -1.80
C CYS A 231 10.71 -3.10 -0.37
N ASP A 232 10.02 -4.18 -0.04
CA ASP A 232 9.86 -4.67 1.31
C ASP A 232 11.20 -5.07 1.96
N VAL A 233 11.97 -5.94 1.31
CA VAL A 233 13.18 -6.53 1.90
C VAL A 233 14.31 -5.53 2.10
N ASN A 234 14.45 -4.54 1.22
CA ASN A 234 15.55 -3.57 1.32
C ASN A 234 15.13 -2.15 1.71
N SER A 235 13.86 -1.98 2.15
CA SER A 235 13.36 -0.77 2.82
C SER A 235 13.57 0.51 2.01
N VAL A 236 13.26 0.47 0.71
CA VAL A 236 13.34 1.62 -0.18
C VAL A 236 12.02 1.88 -0.89
N LEU A 237 11.78 3.14 -1.23
CA LEU A 237 10.74 3.56 -2.17
C LEU A 237 11.40 3.92 -3.49
N LEU A 238 11.00 3.29 -4.57
CA LEU A 238 11.37 3.70 -5.92
C LEU A 238 10.34 4.68 -6.48
N THR A 239 10.81 5.64 -7.27
CA THR A 239 9.98 6.45 -8.17
C THR A 239 10.25 6.02 -9.60
N VAL A 240 9.20 5.60 -10.31
CA VAL A 240 9.27 5.15 -11.72
C VAL A 240 8.55 6.16 -12.61
N ASP A 241 9.20 6.61 -13.65
CA ASP A 241 8.61 7.43 -14.71
C ASP A 241 7.82 6.54 -15.68
N LEU A 242 6.49 6.68 -15.68
CA LEU A 242 5.59 5.90 -16.54
C LEU A 242 5.59 6.32 -18.03
N ASN A 243 6.31 7.38 -18.41
CA ASN A 243 6.52 7.72 -19.83
C ASN A 243 7.75 6.98 -20.38
N THR A 244 8.81 6.90 -19.59
CA THR A 244 10.07 6.27 -19.99
C THR A 244 10.24 4.85 -19.48
N TRP A 245 9.46 4.47 -18.47
CA TRP A 245 9.55 3.20 -17.74
C TRP A 245 10.91 3.00 -17.05
N GLN A 246 11.48 4.10 -16.54
CA GLN A 246 12.76 4.10 -15.86
C GLN A 246 12.59 4.48 -14.40
N VAL A 247 13.38 3.86 -13.53
CA VAL A 247 13.53 4.32 -12.15
C VAL A 247 14.25 5.68 -12.15
N THR A 248 13.62 6.69 -11.60
CA THR A 248 14.14 8.08 -11.58
C THR A 248 14.57 8.53 -10.20
N GLY A 249 14.19 7.81 -9.16
CA GLY A 249 14.56 8.12 -7.79
C GLY A 249 14.44 6.92 -6.86
N THR A 250 15.24 6.94 -5.81
CA THR A 250 15.21 5.99 -4.70
C THR A 250 15.30 6.76 -3.40
N ALA A 251 14.49 6.39 -2.41
CA ALA A 251 14.53 6.95 -1.07
C ALA A 251 14.45 5.84 -0.03
N ASN A 252 15.20 5.97 1.08
CA ASN A 252 15.07 5.05 2.21
C ASN A 252 13.77 5.33 2.95
N VAL A 253 13.08 4.29 3.38
CA VAL A 253 11.82 4.33 4.13
C VAL A 253 11.88 3.43 5.37
N GLY A 254 10.80 3.28 6.10
CA GLY A 254 10.72 2.35 7.23
C GLY A 254 10.99 0.91 6.80
N VAL A 255 11.43 0.09 7.75
CA VAL A 255 11.72 -1.34 7.51
C VAL A 255 10.41 -2.07 7.20
N GLU A 256 10.45 -2.97 6.22
CA GLU A 256 9.29 -3.70 5.71
C GLU A 256 8.15 -2.73 5.29
N PRO A 257 8.41 -1.86 4.27
CA PRO A 257 7.39 -0.95 3.78
C PRO A 257 6.31 -1.70 3.01
N ASP A 258 5.06 -1.46 3.38
CA ASP A 258 3.91 -2.21 2.89
C ASP A 258 2.97 -1.29 2.09
N VAL A 259 2.16 -0.48 2.76
CA VAL A 259 1.15 0.34 2.07
C VAL A 259 1.70 1.70 1.68
N VAL A 260 1.56 2.03 0.39
CA VAL A 260 1.91 3.32 -0.19
C VAL A 260 0.65 4.06 -0.59
N VAL A 261 0.52 5.33 -0.19
CA VAL A 261 -0.57 6.21 -0.62
C VAL A 261 0.00 7.52 -1.15
N PHE A 262 -0.45 7.94 -2.32
CA PHE A 262 -0.15 9.25 -2.89
C PHE A 262 -1.33 10.21 -2.70
N ASP A 263 -1.08 11.35 -2.07
CA ASP A 263 -2.02 12.47 -1.98
C ASP A 263 -1.77 13.44 -3.13
N GLY A 264 -2.60 13.38 -4.13
CA GLY A 264 -2.49 14.23 -5.33
C GLY A 264 -2.77 15.72 -5.07
N HIS A 265 -3.40 16.08 -3.94
CA HIS A 265 -3.64 17.47 -3.58
C HIS A 265 -2.38 18.15 -3.04
N THR A 266 -1.65 17.47 -2.18
CA THR A 266 -0.41 18.00 -1.57
C THR A 266 0.86 17.57 -2.29
N GLY A 267 0.78 16.57 -3.16
CA GLY A 267 1.93 15.93 -3.80
C GLY A 267 2.77 15.10 -2.82
N ARG A 268 2.17 14.59 -1.75
CA ARG A 268 2.85 13.79 -0.74
C ARG A 268 2.67 12.30 -0.98
N VAL A 269 3.72 11.56 -0.71
CA VAL A 269 3.71 10.10 -0.67
C VAL A 269 3.85 9.66 0.78
N TYR A 270 2.96 8.82 1.24
CA TYR A 270 3.01 8.20 2.55
C TYR A 270 3.37 6.73 2.38
N VAL A 271 4.38 6.28 3.11
CA VAL A 271 4.79 4.88 3.15
C VAL A 271 4.66 4.39 4.59
N ALA A 272 3.73 3.49 4.81
CA ALA A 272 3.53 2.84 6.10
C ALA A 272 4.20 1.46 6.09
N SER A 273 4.95 1.15 7.14
CA SER A 273 5.80 -0.02 7.23
C SER A 273 5.37 -0.95 8.36
N GLU A 274 5.56 -2.27 8.20
CA GLU A 274 5.29 -3.30 9.21
C GLU A 274 6.01 -3.01 10.54
N SER A 275 7.19 -2.43 10.45
CA SER A 275 7.94 -1.96 11.63
C SER A 275 7.26 -0.86 12.44
N GLY A 276 6.12 -0.33 11.96
CA GLY A 276 5.38 0.74 12.62
C GLY A 276 5.88 2.16 12.31
N TRP A 277 6.91 2.28 11.49
CA TRP A 277 7.41 3.56 11.01
C TRP A 277 6.64 4.03 9.78
N VAL A 278 6.34 5.30 9.76
CA VAL A 278 5.71 5.97 8.61
C VAL A 278 6.70 6.98 8.04
N THR A 279 6.97 6.84 6.74
CA THR A 279 7.79 7.80 6.00
C THR A 279 6.88 8.69 5.16
N VAL A 280 7.03 10.00 5.29
CA VAL A 280 6.35 10.95 4.42
C VAL A 280 7.36 11.56 3.47
N LEU A 281 7.04 11.51 2.17
CA LEU A 281 7.89 12.08 1.14
C LEU A 281 7.11 13.17 0.38
N GLN A 282 7.82 14.16 -0.12
CA GLN A 282 7.31 15.16 -1.04
C GLN A 282 7.75 14.81 -2.46
N ARG A 283 6.79 14.76 -3.39
CA ARG A 283 7.12 14.70 -4.81
C ARG A 283 7.90 15.97 -5.20
N ASP A 284 9.03 15.78 -5.83
CA ASP A 284 9.93 16.82 -6.31
C ASP A 284 10.35 16.49 -7.75
N GLY A 285 9.68 17.11 -8.71
CA GLY A 285 9.82 16.76 -10.11
C GLY A 285 9.48 15.31 -10.39
N ARG A 286 10.47 14.52 -10.79
CA ARG A 286 10.35 13.09 -11.09
C ARG A 286 10.92 12.17 -10.00
N ARG A 287 11.01 12.67 -8.78
CA ARG A 287 11.52 11.96 -7.59
C ARG A 287 10.61 12.22 -6.40
N ALA A 288 10.77 11.42 -5.36
CA ALA A 288 10.20 11.68 -4.05
C ALA A 288 11.33 11.88 -3.02
N ARG A 289 11.22 12.89 -2.18
CA ARG A 289 12.21 13.24 -1.17
C ARG A 289 11.59 13.12 0.22
N VAL A 290 12.24 12.40 1.12
CA VAL A 290 11.78 12.26 2.52
C VAL A 290 11.71 13.64 3.18
N ILE A 291 10.57 13.93 3.79
CA ILE A 291 10.31 15.16 4.54
C ILE A 291 9.99 14.89 6.00
N ASP A 292 9.53 13.66 6.32
CA ASP A 292 9.26 13.25 7.69
C ASP A 292 9.40 11.73 7.86
N PHE A 293 9.66 11.29 9.12
CA PHE A 293 9.84 9.90 9.49
C PHE A 293 9.45 9.70 10.96
N GLU A 294 8.32 9.06 11.23
CA GLU A 294 7.70 8.99 12.55
C GLU A 294 7.29 7.56 12.91
N PHE A 295 7.51 7.17 14.16
CA PHE A 295 7.01 5.90 14.69
C PHE A 295 5.60 6.10 15.27
N LEU A 296 4.60 5.46 14.67
CA LEU A 296 3.21 5.60 15.09
C LEU A 296 2.73 4.47 16.01
N GLY A 297 3.42 3.35 16.04
CA GLY A 297 3.09 2.19 16.84
C GLY A 297 3.36 0.88 16.10
N ASP A 298 3.52 -0.20 16.85
CA ASP A 298 3.79 -1.51 16.28
C ASP A 298 2.77 -1.86 15.19
N ASN A 299 3.25 -2.31 14.04
CA ASN A 299 2.43 -2.73 12.91
C ASN A 299 1.49 -1.62 12.37
N ALA A 300 1.89 -0.34 12.42
CA ALA A 300 1.18 0.76 11.78
C ALA A 300 1.48 0.83 10.28
N HIS A 301 1.26 -0.29 9.56
CA HIS A 301 1.67 -0.50 8.16
C HIS A 301 0.60 -0.14 7.12
N SER A 302 -0.57 0.29 7.56
CA SER A 302 -1.69 0.65 6.68
C SER A 302 -2.16 2.08 6.91
N LEU A 303 -2.69 2.71 5.87
CA LEU A 303 -3.22 4.05 5.97
C LEU A 303 -4.29 4.38 4.91
N ALA A 304 -5.05 5.44 5.18
CA ALA A 304 -5.80 6.17 4.17
C ALA A 304 -5.56 7.67 4.34
N VAL A 305 -5.64 8.43 3.25
CA VAL A 305 -5.49 9.89 3.28
C VAL A 305 -6.77 10.54 2.76
N ASP A 306 -7.23 11.58 3.45
CA ASP A 306 -8.32 12.43 2.96
C ASP A 306 -7.73 13.58 2.12
N PRO A 307 -7.89 13.57 0.80
CA PRO A 307 -7.30 14.57 -0.07
C PRO A 307 -7.91 15.97 0.12
N ALA A 308 -9.09 16.07 0.74
CA ALA A 308 -9.73 17.35 0.99
C ALA A 308 -9.14 18.08 2.20
N THR A 309 -8.62 17.34 3.18
CA THR A 309 -8.12 17.91 4.44
C THR A 309 -6.61 17.68 4.66
N GLY A 310 -6.00 16.76 3.90
CA GLY A 310 -4.62 16.30 4.11
C GLY A 310 -4.45 15.43 5.35
N ARG A 311 -5.55 15.05 6.03
CA ARG A 311 -5.50 14.14 7.17
C ARG A 311 -5.22 12.72 6.73
N SER A 312 -4.36 12.06 7.49
CA SER A 312 -4.05 10.64 7.31
C SER A 312 -4.55 9.82 8.50
N TYR A 313 -4.98 8.60 8.22
CA TYR A 313 -5.65 7.70 9.15
C TYR A 313 -4.87 6.39 9.22
N PHE A 314 -4.28 6.09 10.38
CA PHE A 314 -3.46 4.90 10.59
C PHE A 314 -4.13 3.97 11.60
N PRO A 315 -4.63 2.80 11.19
CA PRO A 315 -5.03 1.75 12.12
C PRO A 315 -3.81 1.22 12.87
N VAL A 316 -3.91 1.14 14.20
CA VAL A 316 -2.84 0.60 15.04
C VAL A 316 -3.37 -0.43 16.01
N LEU A 317 -2.56 -1.45 16.29
CA LEU A 317 -2.93 -2.54 17.21
C LEU A 317 -3.20 -2.01 18.62
N LYS A 318 -2.40 -1.03 19.05
CA LYS A 318 -2.41 -0.54 20.42
C LYS A 318 -2.02 0.93 20.47
N ALA A 319 -2.99 1.79 20.67
CA ALA A 319 -2.74 3.20 20.97
C ALA A 319 -2.46 3.42 22.48
N SER A 320 -2.11 4.67 22.84
CA SER A 320 -2.04 5.08 24.22
C SER A 320 -3.39 4.78 24.93
N GLY A 321 -3.36 3.99 26.00
CA GLY A 321 -4.55 3.49 26.66
C GLY A 321 -4.80 1.99 26.43
N GLY A 322 -3.95 1.32 25.62
CA GLY A 322 -3.91 -0.14 25.51
C GLY A 322 -4.97 -0.77 24.61
N HIS A 323 -5.67 0.03 23.78
CA HIS A 323 -6.73 -0.42 22.88
C HIS A 323 -6.36 -0.15 21.41
N PRO A 324 -6.92 -0.93 20.46
CA PRO A 324 -6.77 -0.63 19.05
C PRO A 324 -7.46 0.70 18.72
N ALA A 325 -6.87 1.43 17.78
CA ALA A 325 -7.40 2.74 17.36
C ALA A 325 -7.02 3.06 15.93
N VAL A 326 -7.73 4.01 15.33
CA VAL A 326 -7.23 4.78 14.20
C VAL A 326 -6.60 6.06 14.72
N LEU A 327 -5.32 6.25 14.45
CA LEU A 327 -4.65 7.53 14.68
C LEU A 327 -5.00 8.47 13.53
N VAL A 328 -5.53 9.63 13.87
CA VAL A 328 -5.78 10.72 12.90
C VAL A 328 -4.58 11.64 12.97
N CYS A 329 -3.84 11.74 11.88
CA CYS A 329 -2.61 12.51 11.83
C CYS A 329 -2.72 13.69 10.87
N GLU A 330 -2.00 14.75 11.19
CA GLU A 330 -1.81 15.94 10.38
C GLU A 330 -0.32 16.24 10.27
N LEU A 331 0.14 16.66 9.11
CA LEU A 331 1.51 17.11 8.90
C LEU A 331 1.56 18.63 9.10
N THR A 332 2.29 19.08 10.13
CA THR A 332 2.36 20.50 10.52
C THR A 332 3.76 21.09 10.33
#